data_4e4491f9ffe918e55e1ef6409cfbf757
#
_entry.id   4e4491f9ffe918e55e1ef6409cfbf757
#
_cell.length_a   1.000
_cell.length_b   1.000
_cell.length_c   1.000
_cell.angle_alpha   90.00
_cell.angle_beta   90.00
_cell.angle_gamma   90.00
#
_symmetry.space_group_name_H-M   'P 1'
#
loop_
_entity.id
_entity.type
_entity.pdbx_description
1 polymer ?
#
loop_
_entity_poly.entity_id
_entity_poly.type
_entity_poly.pdbx_seq_one_letter_code
_entity_poly.pdbx_strand_id
1 'polypeptide(L)'
;NVTMQNHSPYTEAYPNLTQDISLDGVNAFALSQYLSLIKKSDAALEEFVNYFATAEEPTVIVFFGDHQPTDSVVQPVLALNGMSFDTLSKDEEAKRYEVPYVIWANYDIKEGQNEDTSANFLAAKVLKTAGIPLSDYENYLLDLSEKLPVISAERIVDADGNEQTLKTSEELKEYQKMQYYRLFDAGKGE
;
A
#
# COMPACT_ATOMS: atom_id res chain seq x y z
N ASN A 1 -0.73 -12.57 6.31
CA ASN A 1 -2.10 -12.99 6.03
C ASN A 1 -2.68 -12.11 4.93
N VAL A 2 -3.24 -12.72 3.89
CA VAL A 2 -3.95 -12.02 2.79
C VAL A 2 -5.43 -12.30 2.95
N THR A 3 -6.22 -11.24 3.15
CA THR A 3 -7.67 -11.36 3.28
C THR A 3 -8.34 -11.21 1.93
N MET A 4 -9.32 -12.06 1.62
CA MET A 4 -10.05 -12.05 0.35
C MET A 4 -11.41 -11.35 0.45
N GLN A 5 -11.78 -10.84 1.63
CA GLN A 5 -13.10 -10.26 1.87
C GLN A 5 -13.42 -9.09 0.92
N ASN A 6 -12.44 -8.25 0.65
CA ASN A 6 -12.61 -7.05 -0.18
C ASN A 6 -12.27 -7.28 -1.66
N HIS A 7 -12.00 -8.52 -2.06
CA HIS A 7 -11.68 -8.84 -3.45
C HIS A 7 -12.92 -8.74 -4.37
N SER A 8 -12.73 -8.24 -5.58
CA SER A 8 -13.75 -8.21 -6.65
C SER A 8 -14.21 -9.63 -7.05
N PRO A 9 -15.34 -9.77 -7.76
CA PRO A 9 -16.21 -8.72 -8.27
C PRO A 9 -17.22 -8.20 -7.24
N TYR A 10 -17.67 -6.95 -7.42
CA TYR A 10 -18.70 -6.33 -6.55
C TYR A 10 -20.06 -6.24 -7.26
N THR A 11 -20.28 -7.09 -8.25
CA THR A 11 -21.43 -7.01 -9.18
C THR A 11 -22.66 -7.77 -8.70
N GLU A 12 -22.49 -8.64 -7.71
CA GLU A 12 -23.53 -9.51 -7.21
C GLU A 12 -23.74 -9.31 -5.69
N ALA A 13 -24.96 -9.47 -5.23
CA ALA A 13 -25.26 -9.48 -3.80
C ALA A 13 -24.80 -10.79 -3.17
N TYR A 14 -24.04 -10.72 -2.09
CA TYR A 14 -23.61 -11.88 -1.33
C TYR A 14 -24.60 -12.17 -0.18
N PRO A 15 -25.06 -13.44 0.00
CA PRO A 15 -26.05 -13.77 1.02
C PRO A 15 -25.63 -13.45 2.47
N ASN A 16 -24.34 -13.41 2.72
CA ASN A 16 -23.72 -13.15 4.03
C ASN A 16 -23.20 -11.71 4.20
N LEU A 17 -23.43 -10.82 3.22
CA LEU A 17 -23.07 -9.42 3.26
C LEU A 17 -24.31 -8.54 3.24
N THR A 18 -24.55 -7.81 4.32
CA THR A 18 -25.50 -6.71 4.30
C THR A 18 -24.82 -5.46 3.75
N GLN A 19 -25.35 -4.94 2.65
CA GLN A 19 -24.95 -3.66 2.10
C GLN A 19 -25.59 -2.56 2.96
N ASP A 20 -24.80 -1.93 3.80
CA ASP A 20 -25.24 -0.94 4.80
C ASP A 20 -24.75 0.48 4.48
N ILE A 21 -24.08 0.65 3.36
CA ILE A 21 -23.69 1.96 2.80
C ILE A 21 -24.38 2.15 1.46
N SER A 22 -25.08 3.29 1.33
CA SER A 22 -25.64 3.78 0.07
C SER A 22 -25.22 5.23 -0.14
N LEU A 23 -25.21 5.66 -1.40
CA LEU A 23 -24.85 7.01 -1.80
C LEU A 23 -26.11 7.73 -2.26
N ASP A 24 -26.41 8.89 -1.65
CA ASP A 24 -27.57 9.69 -2.01
C ASP A 24 -27.47 10.19 -3.46
N GLY A 25 -28.51 9.88 -4.25
CA GLY A 25 -28.58 10.29 -5.66
C GLY A 25 -27.68 9.53 -6.63
N VAL A 26 -26.95 8.50 -6.15
CA VAL A 26 -26.03 7.70 -6.99
C VAL A 26 -26.43 6.23 -6.97
N ASN A 27 -26.85 5.72 -8.11
CA ASN A 27 -27.11 4.29 -8.26
C ASN A 27 -25.83 3.58 -8.71
N ALA A 28 -24.95 3.26 -7.74
CA ALA A 28 -23.68 2.60 -7.97
C ALA A 28 -23.54 1.38 -7.04
N PHE A 29 -24.17 0.26 -7.42
CA PHE A 29 -24.21 -0.96 -6.61
C PHE A 29 -22.81 -1.45 -6.21
N ALA A 30 -21.88 -1.56 -7.16
CA ALA A 30 -20.51 -2.01 -6.90
C ALA A 30 -19.77 -1.12 -5.89
N LEU A 31 -19.91 0.21 -6.01
CA LEU A 31 -19.32 1.16 -5.06
C LEU A 31 -19.92 1.03 -3.67
N SER A 32 -21.26 0.95 -3.55
CA SER A 32 -21.92 0.79 -2.25
C SER A 32 -21.54 -0.54 -1.57
N GLN A 33 -21.41 -1.60 -2.35
CA GLN A 33 -20.96 -2.91 -1.85
C GLN A 33 -19.50 -2.85 -1.36
N TYR A 34 -18.62 -2.27 -2.17
CA TYR A 34 -17.21 -2.07 -1.80
C TYR A 34 -17.08 -1.25 -0.50
N LEU A 35 -17.79 -0.12 -0.38
CA LEU A 35 -17.75 0.70 0.83
C LEU A 35 -18.29 -0.03 2.05
N SER A 36 -19.31 -0.87 1.89
CA SER A 36 -19.82 -1.72 2.98
C SER A 36 -18.79 -2.78 3.42
N LEU A 37 -17.99 -3.31 2.49
CA LEU A 37 -16.88 -4.22 2.80
C LEU A 37 -15.73 -3.49 3.52
N ILE A 38 -15.35 -2.29 3.05
CA ILE A 38 -14.32 -1.48 3.72
C ILE A 38 -14.72 -1.14 5.15
N LYS A 39 -15.97 -0.75 5.40
CA LYS A 39 -16.48 -0.52 6.76
C LYS A 39 -16.34 -1.75 7.66
N LYS A 40 -16.54 -2.96 7.13
CA LYS A 40 -16.34 -4.20 7.89
C LYS A 40 -14.87 -4.48 8.16
N SER A 41 -14.00 -4.19 7.20
CA SER A 41 -12.54 -4.31 7.38
C SER A 41 -12.01 -3.33 8.40
N ASP A 42 -12.53 -2.10 8.43
CA ASP A 42 -12.19 -1.09 9.42
C ASP A 42 -12.57 -1.55 10.84
N ALA A 43 -13.80 -2.04 11.02
CA ALA A 43 -14.25 -2.59 12.31
C ALA A 43 -13.41 -3.81 12.76
N ALA A 44 -13.05 -4.69 11.82
CA ALA A 44 -12.20 -5.85 12.13
C ALA A 44 -10.77 -5.43 12.50
N LEU A 45 -10.23 -4.38 11.86
CA LEU A 45 -8.92 -3.82 12.20
C LEU A 45 -8.96 -3.18 13.59
N GLU A 46 -10.03 -2.46 13.94
CA GLU A 46 -10.22 -1.90 15.28
C GLU A 46 -10.23 -3.00 16.35
N GLU A 47 -10.99 -4.07 16.16
CA GLU A 47 -11.01 -5.21 17.09
C GLU A 47 -9.62 -5.84 17.22
N PHE A 48 -8.91 -6.00 16.11
CA PHE A 48 -7.58 -6.59 16.09
C PHE A 48 -6.56 -5.74 16.85
N VAL A 49 -6.56 -4.43 16.61
CA VAL A 49 -5.71 -3.48 17.34
C VAL A 49 -6.05 -3.47 18.83
N ASN A 50 -7.34 -3.41 19.21
CA ASN A 50 -7.77 -3.40 20.59
C ASN A 50 -7.38 -4.68 21.35
N TYR A 51 -7.41 -5.82 20.68
CA TYR A 51 -6.96 -7.10 21.27
C TYR A 51 -5.46 -7.03 21.60
N PHE A 52 -4.60 -6.62 20.67
CA PHE A 52 -3.16 -6.55 20.88
C PHE A 52 -2.71 -5.37 21.75
N ALA A 53 -3.51 -4.31 21.86
CA ALA A 53 -3.22 -3.18 22.75
C ALA A 53 -3.09 -3.59 24.22
N THR A 54 -3.73 -4.68 24.62
CA THR A 54 -3.68 -5.22 25.98
C THR A 54 -2.77 -6.46 26.14
N ALA A 55 -2.12 -6.90 25.06
CA ALA A 55 -1.20 -8.02 25.10
C ALA A 55 0.11 -7.65 25.83
N GLU A 56 0.62 -8.57 26.63
CA GLU A 56 1.92 -8.38 27.32
C GLU A 56 3.12 -8.53 26.36
N GLU A 57 2.94 -9.29 25.29
CA GLU A 57 3.98 -9.53 24.28
C GLU A 57 4.14 -8.31 23.36
N PRO A 58 5.36 -7.79 23.17
CA PRO A 58 5.60 -6.71 22.23
C PRO A 58 5.14 -7.08 20.81
N THR A 59 4.16 -6.35 20.30
CA THR A 59 3.49 -6.67 19.03
C THR A 59 3.51 -5.48 18.10
N VAL A 60 3.86 -5.72 16.84
CA VAL A 60 3.71 -4.75 15.74
C VAL A 60 2.68 -5.28 14.74
N ILE A 61 1.74 -4.44 14.38
CA ILE A 61 0.74 -4.70 13.33
C ILE A 61 1.08 -3.81 12.14
N VAL A 62 1.17 -4.44 10.96
CA VAL A 62 1.31 -3.74 9.69
C VAL A 62 0.08 -4.06 8.85
N PHE A 63 -0.70 -3.05 8.55
CA PHE A 63 -1.87 -3.17 7.69
C PHE A 63 -1.65 -2.33 6.42
N PHE A 64 -1.89 -2.90 5.25
CA PHE A 64 -1.75 -2.20 3.98
C PHE A 64 -2.68 -2.79 2.92
N GLY A 65 -3.08 -1.97 1.95
CA GLY A 65 -3.74 -2.43 0.74
C GLY A 65 -2.73 -3.04 -0.24
N ASP A 66 -3.16 -3.99 -1.03
CA ASP A 66 -2.35 -4.58 -2.10
C ASP A 66 -2.55 -3.86 -3.44
N HIS A 67 -3.76 -3.38 -3.71
CA HIS A 67 -4.12 -2.60 -4.89
C HIS A 67 -5.44 -1.85 -4.70
N GLN A 68 -5.71 -0.92 -5.59
CA GLN A 68 -6.99 -0.21 -5.67
C GLN A 68 -8.12 -1.12 -6.19
N PRO A 69 -9.40 -0.80 -5.92
CA PRO A 69 -10.53 -1.57 -6.43
C PRO A 69 -10.68 -1.45 -7.95
N THR A 70 -11.54 -2.32 -8.51
CA THR A 70 -11.84 -2.35 -9.94
C THR A 70 -12.51 -1.06 -10.44
N ASP A 71 -12.48 -0.85 -11.75
CA ASP A 71 -13.04 0.32 -12.42
C ASP A 71 -14.55 0.51 -12.15
N SER A 72 -15.30 -0.57 -11.94
CA SER A 72 -16.72 -0.49 -11.56
C SER A 72 -16.98 0.23 -10.24
N VAL A 73 -15.96 0.29 -9.36
CA VAL A 73 -15.98 1.05 -8.09
C VAL A 73 -15.45 2.47 -8.30
N VAL A 74 -14.37 2.61 -9.06
CA VAL A 74 -13.68 3.90 -9.24
C VAL A 74 -14.44 4.86 -10.16
N GLN A 75 -15.02 4.35 -11.25
CA GLN A 75 -15.73 5.18 -12.23
C GLN A 75 -16.86 6.02 -11.61
N PRO A 76 -17.75 5.50 -10.74
CA PRO A 76 -18.74 6.33 -10.05
C PRO A 76 -18.12 7.44 -9.18
N VAL A 77 -16.98 7.18 -8.54
CA VAL A 77 -16.27 8.19 -7.73
C VAL A 77 -15.72 9.30 -8.62
N LEU A 78 -15.12 8.97 -9.76
CA LEU A 78 -14.66 9.95 -10.75
C LEU A 78 -15.83 10.80 -11.26
N ALA A 79 -16.96 10.17 -11.61
CA ALA A 79 -18.13 10.84 -12.11
C ALA A 79 -18.73 11.84 -11.10
N LEU A 80 -18.73 11.53 -9.81
CA LEU A 80 -19.13 12.44 -8.74
C LEU A 80 -18.26 13.72 -8.69
N ASN A 81 -17.01 13.63 -9.13
CA ASN A 81 -16.08 14.75 -9.22
C ASN A 81 -16.03 15.39 -10.62
N GLY A 82 -16.95 15.02 -11.53
CA GLY A 82 -16.98 15.51 -12.91
C GLY A 82 -15.81 15.01 -13.78
N MET A 83 -15.18 13.90 -13.38
CA MET A 83 -14.04 13.29 -14.06
C MET A 83 -14.41 11.94 -14.70
N SER A 84 -13.57 11.48 -15.60
CA SER A 84 -13.60 10.14 -16.19
C SER A 84 -12.16 9.65 -16.40
N PHE A 85 -11.96 8.36 -16.65
CA PHE A 85 -10.61 7.84 -16.94
C PHE A 85 -9.93 8.57 -18.10
N ASP A 86 -10.66 8.98 -19.12
CA ASP A 86 -10.12 9.70 -20.27
C ASP A 86 -9.68 11.15 -19.98
N THR A 87 -10.07 11.69 -18.82
CA THR A 87 -9.78 13.08 -18.43
C THR A 87 -8.73 13.19 -17.33
N LEU A 88 -8.23 12.06 -16.82
CA LEU A 88 -7.22 12.05 -15.78
C LEU A 88 -5.88 12.59 -16.28
N SER A 89 -5.23 13.40 -15.48
CA SER A 89 -3.82 13.71 -15.62
C SER A 89 -2.96 12.50 -15.23
N LYS A 90 -1.69 12.49 -15.60
CA LYS A 90 -0.75 11.43 -15.20
C LYS A 90 -0.64 11.26 -13.68
N ASP A 91 -0.70 12.37 -12.93
CA ASP A 91 -0.65 12.31 -11.46
C ASP A 91 -1.93 11.73 -10.86
N GLU A 92 -3.08 11.98 -11.47
CA GLU A 92 -4.34 11.37 -11.06
C GLU A 92 -4.40 9.87 -11.43
N GLU A 93 -3.87 9.48 -12.59
CA GLU A 93 -3.70 8.08 -12.96
C GLU A 93 -2.78 7.35 -11.97
N ALA A 94 -1.70 7.98 -11.53
CA ALA A 94 -0.75 7.40 -10.57
C ALA A 94 -1.41 7.04 -9.24
N LYS A 95 -2.44 7.79 -8.79
CA LYS A 95 -3.21 7.47 -7.57
C LYS A 95 -3.90 6.11 -7.62
N ARG A 96 -4.08 5.52 -8.80
CA ARG A 96 -4.58 4.15 -8.96
C ARG A 96 -3.62 3.07 -8.44
N TYR A 97 -2.37 3.45 -8.20
CA TYR A 97 -1.31 2.59 -7.67
C TYR A 97 -0.92 2.95 -6.23
N GLU A 98 -1.64 3.88 -5.62
CA GLU A 98 -1.46 4.28 -4.23
C GLU A 98 -2.45 3.56 -3.33
N VAL A 99 -1.97 3.02 -2.23
CA VAL A 99 -2.77 2.33 -1.21
C VAL A 99 -2.36 2.80 0.18
N PRO A 100 -3.29 2.85 1.15
CA PRO A 100 -2.94 3.21 2.51
C PRO A 100 -2.14 2.11 3.18
N TYR A 101 -1.27 2.49 4.11
CA TYR A 101 -0.65 1.58 5.06
C TYR A 101 -0.63 2.18 6.47
N VAL A 102 -0.62 1.31 7.47
CA VAL A 102 -0.50 1.66 8.89
C VAL A 102 0.53 0.74 9.53
N ILE A 103 1.42 1.29 10.34
CA ILE A 103 2.28 0.56 11.26
C ILE A 103 1.87 0.96 12.67
N TRP A 104 1.44 -0.01 13.47
CA TRP A 104 1.01 0.17 14.84
C TRP A 104 1.77 -0.79 15.76
N ALA A 105 2.04 -0.36 16.98
CA ALA A 105 2.63 -1.22 18.01
C ALA A 105 1.95 -1.01 19.36
N ASN A 106 1.97 -2.03 20.23
CA ASN A 106 1.52 -1.92 21.62
C ASN A 106 2.62 -1.41 22.58
N TYR A 107 3.69 -0.86 22.03
CA TYR A 107 4.79 -0.21 22.75
C TYR A 107 5.21 1.07 22.02
N ASP A 108 6.04 1.89 22.67
CA ASP A 108 6.47 3.17 22.11
C ASP A 108 7.29 2.98 20.83
N ILE A 109 6.79 3.51 19.72
CA ILE A 109 7.47 3.63 18.44
C ILE A 109 7.50 5.08 18.00
N LYS A 110 8.46 5.45 17.14
CA LYS A 110 8.48 6.79 16.56
C LYS A 110 7.24 6.98 15.67
N GLU A 111 6.40 7.94 16.03
CA GLU A 111 5.25 8.33 15.22
C GLU A 111 5.69 8.99 13.91
N GLY A 112 4.97 8.69 12.85
CA GLY A 112 5.07 9.32 11.54
C GLY A 112 3.68 9.54 10.96
N GLN A 113 3.51 10.59 10.17
CA GLN A 113 2.24 10.88 9.49
C GLN A 113 2.50 11.22 8.04
N ASN A 114 1.64 10.71 7.15
CA ASN A 114 1.67 11.01 5.71
C ASN A 114 3.06 10.74 5.07
N GLU A 115 3.70 9.66 5.48
CA GLU A 115 4.97 9.25 4.92
C GLU A 115 4.74 8.30 3.75
N ASP A 116 4.94 8.81 2.54
CA ASP A 116 4.88 7.99 1.34
C ASP A 116 6.03 6.97 1.33
N THR A 117 5.76 5.78 0.82
CA THR A 117 6.77 4.73 0.64
C THR A 117 6.35 3.78 -0.47
N SER A 118 7.31 3.15 -1.09
CA SER A 118 7.05 2.09 -2.06
C SER A 118 7.05 0.71 -1.39
N ALA A 119 6.30 -0.23 -1.94
CA ALA A 119 6.13 -1.57 -1.36
C ALA A 119 7.46 -2.30 -1.09
N ASN A 120 8.46 -2.09 -1.96
CA ASN A 120 9.80 -2.65 -1.82
C ASN A 120 10.60 -2.12 -0.62
N PHE A 121 10.22 -0.98 -0.04
CA PHE A 121 10.85 -0.40 1.15
C PHE A 121 10.08 -0.70 2.45
N LEU A 122 8.81 -1.11 2.33
CA LEU A 122 7.91 -1.24 3.48
C LEU A 122 8.47 -2.19 4.55
N ALA A 123 9.05 -3.33 4.17
CA ALA A 123 9.61 -4.28 5.13
C ALA A 123 10.77 -3.67 5.95
N ALA A 124 11.71 -2.97 5.29
CA ALA A 124 12.82 -2.29 5.97
C ALA A 124 12.31 -1.17 6.90
N LYS A 125 11.29 -0.41 6.44
CA LYS A 125 10.65 0.62 7.24
C LYS A 125 9.98 0.05 8.50
N VAL A 126 9.27 -1.06 8.36
CA VAL A 126 8.63 -1.77 9.49
C VAL A 126 9.67 -2.23 10.51
N LEU A 127 10.74 -2.89 10.07
CA LEU A 127 11.81 -3.36 10.95
C LEU A 127 12.47 -2.20 11.71
N LYS A 128 12.77 -1.09 11.00
CA LYS A 128 13.31 0.13 11.62
C LYS A 128 12.36 0.70 12.67
N THR A 129 11.08 0.81 12.34
CA THR A 129 10.04 1.35 13.23
C THR A 129 9.87 0.46 14.47
N ALA A 130 9.92 -0.85 14.30
CA ALA A 130 9.84 -1.84 15.37
C ALA A 130 11.09 -1.89 16.27
N GLY A 131 12.17 -1.17 15.94
CA GLY A 131 13.42 -1.22 16.68
C GLY A 131 14.21 -2.52 16.46
N ILE A 132 13.94 -3.26 15.39
CA ILE A 132 14.63 -4.50 15.05
C ILE A 132 15.92 -4.15 14.29
N PRO A 133 17.08 -4.80 14.63
CA PRO A 133 18.31 -4.59 13.88
C PRO A 133 18.15 -4.89 12.40
N LEU A 134 18.67 -4.00 11.56
CA LEU A 134 18.61 -4.11 10.11
C LEU A 134 19.87 -4.80 9.58
N SER A 135 19.71 -5.60 8.54
CA SER A 135 20.85 -6.06 7.73
C SER A 135 21.38 -4.94 6.83
N ASP A 136 22.55 -5.17 6.22
CA ASP A 136 23.11 -4.23 5.25
C ASP A 136 22.16 -3.97 4.08
N TYR A 137 21.34 -4.96 3.71
CA TYR A 137 20.38 -4.81 2.64
C TYR A 137 19.17 -3.94 3.03
N GLU A 138 18.61 -4.12 4.23
CA GLU A 138 17.53 -3.25 4.71
C GLU A 138 18.03 -1.80 4.88
N ASN A 139 19.25 -1.60 5.37
CA ASN A 139 19.87 -0.27 5.43
C ASN A 139 20.01 0.33 4.03
N TYR A 140 20.52 -0.44 3.06
CA TYR A 140 20.60 -0.02 1.66
C TYR A 140 19.22 0.37 1.09
N LEU A 141 18.16 -0.39 1.38
CA LEU A 141 16.80 -0.05 0.93
C LEU A 141 16.29 1.26 1.53
N LEU A 142 16.60 1.53 2.79
CA LEU A 142 16.22 2.80 3.43
C LEU A 142 16.97 3.98 2.81
N ASP A 143 18.29 3.85 2.59
CA ASP A 143 19.11 4.87 1.92
C ASP A 143 18.62 5.12 0.48
N LEU A 144 18.22 4.06 -0.23
CA LEU A 144 17.65 4.16 -1.56
C LEU A 144 16.29 4.88 -1.54
N SER A 145 15.46 4.63 -0.53
CA SER A 145 14.15 5.26 -0.40
C SER A 145 14.24 6.78 -0.20
N GLU A 146 15.33 7.29 0.36
CA GLU A 146 15.59 8.73 0.49
C GLU A 146 15.91 9.39 -0.85
N LYS A 147 16.45 8.64 -1.81
CA LYS A 147 16.81 9.13 -3.16
C LYS A 147 15.69 8.89 -4.17
N LEU A 148 15.03 7.74 -4.07
CA LEU A 148 13.98 7.28 -4.98
C LEU A 148 12.76 6.82 -4.15
N PRO A 149 12.00 7.75 -3.56
CA PRO A 149 10.86 7.40 -2.70
C PRO A 149 9.77 6.63 -3.42
N VAL A 150 9.61 6.85 -4.73
CA VAL A 150 8.59 6.18 -5.55
C VAL A 150 9.25 5.25 -6.56
N ILE A 151 9.05 3.95 -6.36
CA ILE A 151 9.40 2.91 -7.34
C ILE A 151 8.16 2.03 -7.52
N SER A 152 7.42 2.26 -8.59
CA SER A 152 6.22 1.51 -8.96
C SER A 152 6.34 0.92 -10.35
N ALA A 153 5.33 0.13 -10.76
CA ALA A 153 5.25 -0.39 -12.12
C ALA A 153 5.01 0.72 -13.16
N GLU A 154 4.37 1.82 -12.76
CA GLU A 154 3.97 2.90 -13.66
C GLU A 154 5.00 4.02 -13.72
N ARG A 155 5.58 4.36 -12.59
CA ARG A 155 6.57 5.45 -12.55
C ARG A 155 7.62 5.25 -11.46
N ILE A 156 8.75 5.88 -11.67
CA ILE A 156 9.83 5.99 -10.69
C ILE A 156 10.14 7.48 -10.54
N VAL A 157 10.12 7.97 -9.30
CA VAL A 157 10.31 9.40 -9.02
C VAL A 157 11.41 9.56 -7.98
N ASP A 158 12.33 10.51 -8.23
CA ASP A 158 13.38 10.88 -7.29
C ASP A 158 12.87 11.83 -6.18
N ALA A 159 13.74 12.13 -5.22
CA ALA A 159 13.41 13.01 -4.10
C ALA A 159 13.09 14.46 -4.51
N ASP A 160 13.51 14.87 -5.70
CA ASP A 160 13.23 16.19 -6.27
C ASP A 160 11.93 16.21 -7.10
N GLY A 161 11.24 15.07 -7.23
CA GLY A 161 10.00 14.92 -7.98
C GLY A 161 10.19 14.66 -9.48
N ASN A 162 11.40 14.35 -9.94
CA ASN A 162 11.66 14.08 -11.35
C ASN A 162 11.45 12.61 -11.68
N GLU A 163 10.82 12.33 -12.82
CA GLU A 163 10.68 10.96 -13.33
C GLU A 163 12.04 10.37 -13.72
N GLN A 164 12.30 9.15 -13.29
CA GLN A 164 13.52 8.41 -13.51
C GLN A 164 13.29 7.14 -14.33
N THR A 165 14.34 6.66 -14.97
CA THR A 165 14.36 5.38 -15.70
C THR A 165 15.67 4.65 -15.45
N LEU A 166 15.74 3.36 -15.80
CA LEU A 166 17.00 2.59 -15.77
C LEU A 166 18.13 3.22 -16.61
N LYS A 167 17.79 4.07 -17.57
CA LYS A 167 18.82 4.76 -18.39
C LYS A 167 19.36 6.02 -17.71
N THR A 168 18.53 6.69 -16.91
CA THR A 168 18.84 7.98 -16.30
C THR A 168 19.34 7.89 -14.86
N SER A 169 18.99 6.84 -14.12
CA SER A 169 19.37 6.67 -12.71
C SER A 169 20.40 5.57 -12.52
N GLU A 170 21.52 5.91 -11.90
CA GLU A 170 22.53 4.93 -11.46
C GLU A 170 22.04 4.15 -10.24
N GLU A 171 21.26 4.77 -9.36
CA GLU A 171 20.63 4.13 -8.19
C GLU A 171 19.72 2.96 -8.61
N LEU A 172 18.95 3.13 -9.68
CA LEU A 172 18.11 2.04 -10.21
C LEU A 172 18.93 0.90 -10.79
N LYS A 173 20.02 1.19 -11.47
CA LYS A 173 20.94 0.19 -12.00
C LYS A 173 21.60 -0.61 -10.87
N GLU A 174 21.99 0.08 -9.81
CA GLU A 174 22.57 -0.54 -8.62
C GLU A 174 21.54 -1.40 -7.92
N TYR A 175 20.32 -0.89 -7.71
CA TYR A 175 19.22 -1.65 -7.11
C TYR A 175 18.88 -2.92 -7.92
N GLN A 176 18.85 -2.84 -9.24
CA GLN A 176 18.64 -4.01 -10.09
C GLN A 176 19.75 -5.07 -9.90
N LYS A 177 21.02 -4.64 -9.78
CA LYS A 177 22.14 -5.55 -9.51
C LYS A 177 22.02 -6.21 -8.13
N MET A 178 21.65 -5.44 -7.11
CA MET A 178 21.44 -5.93 -5.76
C MET A 178 20.32 -6.96 -5.69
N GLN A 179 19.18 -6.69 -6.36
CA GLN A 179 18.09 -7.66 -6.46
C GLN A 179 18.53 -8.95 -7.16
N TYR A 180 19.24 -8.82 -8.29
CA TYR A 180 19.77 -9.99 -9.00
C TYR A 180 20.71 -10.82 -8.14
N TYR A 181 21.66 -10.18 -7.47
CA TYR A 181 22.58 -10.85 -6.56
C TYR A 181 21.85 -11.63 -5.47
N ARG A 182 20.88 -11.01 -4.80
CA ARG A 182 20.11 -11.67 -3.73
C ARG A 182 19.28 -12.86 -4.22
N LEU A 183 18.70 -12.77 -5.40
CA LEU A 183 17.85 -13.83 -5.93
C LEU A 183 18.63 -15.02 -6.50
N PHE A 184 19.82 -14.76 -7.06
CA PHE A 184 20.49 -15.77 -7.88
C PHE A 184 21.90 -16.12 -7.43
N ASP A 185 22.60 -15.26 -6.72
CA ASP A 185 24.02 -15.41 -6.42
C ASP A 185 24.37 -15.42 -4.92
N ALA A 186 23.53 -14.92 -4.04
CA ALA A 186 23.81 -14.81 -2.60
C ALA A 186 24.08 -16.15 -1.88
N GLY A 187 23.75 -17.29 -2.46
CA GLY A 187 24.00 -18.62 -1.91
C GLY A 187 25.11 -19.40 -2.63
N LYS A 188 25.82 -18.80 -3.57
CA LYS A 188 26.82 -19.51 -4.39
C LYS A 188 28.26 -19.37 -3.89
N GLY A 189 28.47 -18.68 -2.77
CA GLY A 189 29.77 -18.36 -2.20
C GLY A 189 30.13 -19.08 -0.88
N GLU A 190 29.35 -20.09 -0.45
CA GLU A 190 29.65 -20.95 0.71
C GLU A 190 30.08 -22.35 0.27
#